data_e8c5f193b3af4271d6af37fa1aac9935
#
_entry.id   e8c5f193b3af4271d6af37fa1aac9935
#
_cell.length_a   1.000
_cell.length_b   1.000
_cell.length_c   1.000
_cell.angle_alpha   90.00
_cell.angle_beta   90.00
_cell.angle_gamma   90.00
#
_symmetry.space_group_name_H-M   'P 1'
#
loop_
_entity.id
_entity.type
_entity.pdbx_description
1 polymer ?
#
loop_
_entity_poly.entity_id
_entity_poly.type
_entity_poly.pdbx_seq_one_letter_code
_entity_poly.pdbx_strand_id
1 'polypeptide(L)'
;MTGKSQTLTFGNMPRLIAGMSVVGKRESEGPLGKYFDRVEPDPKMGRNTFEQGESAMLTVAIEGAANKAGMTVYDLDALFAGDLLNQLVSSSYAAREMPVSYFGLYS
;
A
#
# COMPACT_ATOMS: atom_id res chain seq x y z
N MET A 1 30.06 7.47 -11.50
CA MET A 1 29.24 7.74 -11.51
C MET A 1 28.79 7.91 -11.11
N THR A 2 28.90 7.87 -11.03
CA THR A 2 28.44 8.23 -10.70
C THR A 2 27.20 8.72 -10.64
N GLY A 3 26.71 9.49 -10.39
CA GLY A 3 25.39 10.05 -10.42
C GLY A 3 24.36 9.23 -11.16
N LYS A 4 24.68 8.04 -11.47
CA LYS A 4 23.82 7.11 -12.20
C LYS A 4 23.14 6.11 -11.29
N SER A 5 23.39 6.19 -10.00
CA SER A 5 22.75 5.27 -9.06
C SER A 5 21.25 5.54 -9.02
N GLN A 6 20.46 4.46 -9.08
CA GLN A 6 19.02 4.52 -8.90
C GLN A 6 18.63 4.29 -7.44
N THR A 7 19.62 4.16 -6.57
CA THR A 7 19.38 3.98 -5.14
C THR A 7 19.18 5.34 -4.49
N LEU A 8 18.05 5.46 -3.79
CA LEU A 8 17.76 6.65 -3.00
C LEU A 8 18.37 6.49 -1.62
N THR A 9 19.15 7.48 -1.19
CA THR A 9 19.72 7.51 0.16
C THR A 9 19.16 8.71 0.91
N PHE A 10 19.05 8.57 2.22
CA PHE A 10 18.49 9.60 3.06
C PHE A 10 19.59 10.23 3.91
N GLY A 11 19.56 11.56 4.03
CA GLY A 11 20.49 12.28 4.89
C GLY A 11 20.30 11.96 6.36
N ASN A 12 19.04 11.75 6.76
CA ASN A 12 18.69 11.31 8.10
C ASN A 12 18.19 9.87 8.01
N MET A 13 18.47 9.09 9.06
CA MET A 13 18.01 7.71 9.10
C MET A 13 16.48 7.67 9.21
N PRO A 14 15.77 7.08 8.24
CA PRO A 14 14.31 6.96 8.33
C PRO A 14 13.90 5.96 9.41
N ARG A 15 12.70 6.14 9.95
CA ARG A 15 12.14 5.26 10.97
C ARG A 15 10.83 4.68 10.48
N LEU A 16 10.61 3.41 10.81
CA LEU A 16 9.33 2.77 10.58
C LEU A 16 8.39 3.15 11.73
N ILE A 17 7.35 3.92 11.42
CA ILE A 17 6.42 4.45 12.44
C ILE A 17 5.25 3.53 12.67
N ALA A 18 4.67 2.99 11.61
CA ALA A 18 3.47 2.16 11.68
C ALA A 18 3.38 1.24 10.47
N GLY A 19 2.58 0.20 10.61
CA GLY A 19 2.30 -0.72 9.53
C GLY A 19 0.84 -1.17 9.59
N MET A 20 0.30 -1.57 8.46
CA MET A 20 -1.06 -2.08 8.35
C MET A 20 -1.08 -3.24 7.37
N SER A 21 -1.64 -4.36 7.78
CA SER A 21 -1.81 -5.52 6.92
C SER A 21 -3.30 -5.74 6.64
N VAL A 22 -3.63 -5.88 5.36
CA VAL A 22 -4.99 -6.20 4.90
C VAL A 22 -4.87 -7.45 4.03
N VAL A 23 -5.61 -8.49 4.38
CA VAL A 23 -5.52 -9.77 3.70
C VAL A 23 -6.88 -10.28 3.27
N GLY A 24 -6.88 -11.23 2.34
CA GLY A 24 -8.08 -11.90 1.90
C GLY A 24 -8.46 -13.05 2.82
N LYS A 25 -9.56 -13.71 2.47
CA LYS A 25 -10.11 -14.81 3.25
C LYS A 25 -9.10 -15.96 3.41
N ARG A 26 -8.42 -16.31 2.33
CA ARG A 26 -7.49 -17.45 2.34
C ARG A 26 -6.36 -17.27 3.35
N GLU A 27 -5.76 -16.10 3.36
CA GLU A 27 -4.68 -15.78 4.29
C GLU A 27 -5.18 -15.74 5.73
N SER A 28 -6.42 -15.30 5.94
CA SER A 28 -6.99 -15.25 7.28
C SER A 28 -7.22 -16.63 7.88
N GLU A 29 -7.38 -17.64 7.05
CA GLU A 29 -7.58 -19.03 7.46
C GLU A 29 -6.26 -19.76 7.69
N GLY A 30 -5.14 -19.16 7.36
CA GLY A 30 -3.81 -19.72 7.54
C GLY A 30 -3.30 -19.54 8.97
N PRO A 31 -2.09 -20.05 9.25
CA PRO A 31 -1.54 -20.04 10.62
C PRO A 31 -1.28 -18.64 11.17
N LEU A 32 -1.13 -17.63 10.32
CA LEU A 32 -0.90 -16.26 10.74
C LEU A 32 -2.17 -15.40 10.69
N GLY A 33 -3.32 -16.01 10.41
CA GLY A 33 -4.57 -15.28 10.19
C GLY A 33 -4.94 -14.30 11.29
N LYS A 34 -4.72 -14.67 12.54
CA LYS A 34 -5.09 -13.84 13.69
C LYS A 34 -4.18 -12.63 13.89
N TYR A 35 -3.05 -12.56 13.18
CA TYR A 35 -2.09 -11.48 13.34
C TYR A 35 -2.29 -10.34 12.34
N PHE A 36 -3.14 -10.54 11.33
CA PHE A 36 -3.40 -9.51 10.34
C PHE A 36 -4.35 -8.45 10.90
N ASP A 37 -4.12 -7.19 10.53
CA ASP A 37 -4.91 -6.09 11.07
C ASP A 37 -6.34 -6.10 10.55
N ARG A 38 -6.52 -6.47 9.29
CA ARG A 38 -7.86 -6.49 8.68
C ARG A 38 -7.98 -7.64 7.70
N VAL A 39 -9.12 -8.32 7.75
CA VAL A 39 -9.47 -9.38 6.80
C VAL A 39 -10.62 -8.89 5.93
N GLU A 40 -10.45 -9.00 4.61
CA GLU A 40 -11.47 -8.66 3.64
C GLU A 40 -11.87 -9.92 2.90
N PRO A 41 -13.07 -10.48 3.19
CA PRO A 41 -13.48 -11.74 2.58
C PRO A 41 -13.85 -11.64 1.10
N ASP A 42 -14.26 -10.45 0.64
CA ASP A 42 -14.59 -10.23 -0.75
C ASP A 42 -13.33 -9.78 -1.51
N PRO A 43 -12.80 -10.61 -2.44
CA PRO A 43 -11.58 -10.24 -3.17
C PRO A 43 -11.76 -9.02 -4.07
N LYS A 44 -12.99 -8.64 -4.36
CA LYS A 44 -13.28 -7.44 -5.16
C LYS A 44 -13.65 -6.24 -4.31
N MET A 45 -13.77 -6.40 -3.00
CA MET A 45 -14.15 -5.32 -2.08
C MET A 45 -15.45 -4.62 -2.51
N GLY A 46 -16.41 -5.39 -3.05
CA GLY A 46 -17.65 -4.83 -3.58
C GLY A 46 -17.50 -4.10 -4.91
N ARG A 47 -16.33 -4.16 -5.52
CA ARG A 47 -16.05 -3.51 -6.81
C ARG A 47 -16.35 -4.47 -7.98
N ASN A 48 -16.28 -3.94 -9.21
CA ASN A 48 -16.63 -4.71 -10.40
C ASN A 48 -15.51 -5.64 -10.86
N THR A 49 -14.25 -5.31 -10.58
CA THR A 49 -13.10 -6.08 -11.03
C THR A 49 -12.15 -6.37 -9.87
N PHE A 50 -11.27 -7.38 -10.06
CA PHE A 50 -10.24 -7.71 -9.08
C PHE A 50 -9.22 -6.58 -8.94
N GLU A 51 -8.90 -5.88 -10.03
CA GLU A 51 -7.97 -4.76 -10.01
C GLU A 51 -8.52 -3.60 -9.17
N GLN A 52 -9.81 -3.32 -9.31
CA GLN A 52 -10.47 -2.31 -8.49
C GLN A 52 -10.52 -2.74 -7.02
N GLY A 53 -10.75 -4.02 -6.76
CA GLY A 53 -10.73 -4.57 -5.41
C GLY A 53 -9.36 -4.44 -4.77
N GLU A 54 -8.30 -4.75 -5.50
CA GLU A 54 -6.94 -4.61 -5.02
C GLU A 54 -6.60 -3.16 -4.73
N SER A 55 -7.00 -2.25 -5.61
CA SER A 55 -6.82 -0.82 -5.39
C SER A 55 -7.53 -0.36 -4.11
N ALA A 56 -8.73 -0.86 -3.86
CA ALA A 56 -9.48 -0.53 -2.65
C ALA A 56 -8.79 -1.07 -1.40
N MET A 57 -8.27 -2.30 -1.45
CA MET A 57 -7.51 -2.88 -0.35
C MET A 57 -6.24 -2.07 -0.05
N LEU A 58 -5.55 -1.66 -1.10
CA LEU A 58 -4.34 -0.86 -0.95
C LEU A 58 -4.65 0.48 -0.30
N THR A 59 -5.74 1.14 -0.71
CA THR A 59 -6.20 2.39 -0.10
C THR A 59 -6.47 2.20 1.39
N VAL A 60 -7.19 1.14 1.75
CA VAL A 60 -7.47 0.82 3.15
C VAL A 60 -6.18 0.62 3.94
N ALA A 61 -5.21 -0.08 3.36
CA ALA A 61 -3.93 -0.33 4.03
C ALA A 61 -3.16 0.97 4.26
N ILE A 62 -3.10 1.84 3.25
CA ILE A 62 -2.38 3.11 3.36
C ILE A 62 -3.04 4.01 4.40
N GLU A 63 -4.35 4.17 4.31
CA GLU A 63 -5.09 5.01 5.28
C GLU A 63 -4.98 4.45 6.69
N GLY A 64 -5.06 3.12 6.83
CA GLY A 64 -4.94 2.48 8.14
C GLY A 64 -3.57 2.66 8.76
N ALA A 65 -2.51 2.53 7.96
CA ALA A 65 -1.15 2.76 8.45
C ALA A 65 -0.94 4.22 8.88
N ALA A 66 -1.44 5.16 8.07
CA ALA A 66 -1.36 6.58 8.42
C ALA A 66 -2.10 6.87 9.73
N ASN A 67 -3.30 6.34 9.89
CA ASN A 67 -4.09 6.54 11.11
C ASN A 67 -3.40 5.96 12.34
N LYS A 68 -2.75 4.80 12.21
CA LYS A 68 -1.98 4.21 13.32
C LYS A 68 -0.81 5.10 13.74
N ALA A 69 -0.26 5.85 12.79
CA ALA A 69 0.82 6.80 13.06
C ALA A 69 0.31 8.15 13.55
N GLY A 70 -1.01 8.31 13.73
CA GLY A 70 -1.61 9.57 14.13
C GLY A 70 -1.67 10.59 12.99
N MET A 71 -1.66 10.12 11.75
CA MET A 71 -1.61 10.96 10.55
C MET A 71 -2.79 10.66 9.63
N THR A 72 -2.96 11.49 8.61
CA THR A 72 -3.87 11.22 7.51
C THR A 72 -3.06 11.14 6.22
N VAL A 73 -3.69 10.71 5.11
CA VAL A 73 -3.01 10.64 3.82
C VAL A 73 -2.55 12.02 3.35
N TYR A 74 -3.18 13.09 3.84
CA TYR A 74 -2.78 14.46 3.51
C TYR A 74 -1.44 14.86 4.13
N ASP A 75 -1.00 14.14 5.15
CA ASP A 75 0.27 14.41 5.83
C ASP A 75 1.45 13.69 5.17
N LEU A 76 1.18 12.84 4.18
CA LEU A 76 2.21 12.08 3.48
C LEU A 76 2.89 12.93 2.42
N ASP A 77 4.22 12.84 2.34
CA ASP A 77 5.00 13.58 1.34
C ASP A 77 5.14 12.80 0.04
N ALA A 78 5.23 11.48 0.13
CA ALA A 78 5.42 10.63 -1.05
C ALA A 78 4.88 9.23 -0.78
N LEU A 79 4.48 8.56 -1.86
CA LEU A 79 4.01 7.18 -1.83
C LEU A 79 4.85 6.34 -2.78
N PHE A 80 5.48 5.31 -2.26
CA PHE A 80 6.19 4.30 -3.04
C PHE A 80 5.37 3.03 -3.00
N ALA A 81 4.91 2.55 -4.14
CA ALA A 81 4.04 1.39 -4.19
C ALA A 81 4.28 0.56 -5.44
N GLY A 82 3.97 -0.73 -5.36
CA GLY A 82 4.11 -1.66 -6.47
C GLY A 82 2.99 -2.68 -6.47
N ASP A 83 2.79 -3.31 -7.61
CA ASP A 83 1.77 -4.32 -7.82
C ASP A 83 2.39 -5.62 -8.32
N LEU A 84 1.82 -6.74 -7.92
CA LEU A 84 2.20 -8.05 -8.46
C LEU A 84 1.18 -8.57 -9.47
N LEU A 85 -0.05 -8.06 -9.45
CA LEU A 85 -1.09 -8.48 -10.38
C LEU A 85 -0.89 -7.89 -11.77
N ASN A 86 -0.74 -6.58 -11.83
CA ASN A 86 -0.56 -5.83 -13.06
C ASN A 86 0.50 -4.78 -12.84
N GLN A 87 1.17 -4.37 -13.91
CA GLN A 87 2.27 -3.42 -13.83
C GLN A 87 1.79 -2.06 -13.32
N LEU A 88 1.75 -1.89 -12.01
CA LEU A 88 1.42 -0.65 -11.32
C LEU A 88 -0.02 -0.16 -11.55
N VAL A 89 -0.93 -1.02 -12.03
CA VAL A 89 -2.30 -0.61 -12.30
C VAL A 89 -3.05 -0.30 -11.01
N SER A 90 -3.07 -1.23 -10.07
CA SER A 90 -3.82 -1.06 -8.83
C SER A 90 -3.24 0.03 -7.95
N SER A 91 -1.91 0.10 -7.83
CA SER A 91 -1.28 1.14 -7.01
C SER A 91 -1.48 2.53 -7.61
N SER A 92 -1.44 2.65 -8.95
CA SER A 92 -1.65 3.95 -9.59
C SER A 92 -3.10 4.43 -9.43
N TYR A 93 -4.08 3.51 -9.48
CA TYR A 93 -5.47 3.88 -9.21
C TYR A 93 -5.66 4.34 -7.77
N ALA A 94 -5.06 3.66 -6.81
CA ALA A 94 -5.13 4.09 -5.41
C ALA A 94 -4.50 5.47 -5.22
N ALA A 95 -3.34 5.70 -5.84
CA ALA A 95 -2.63 6.97 -5.71
C ALA A 95 -3.38 8.16 -6.31
N ARG A 96 -4.21 7.93 -7.33
CA ARG A 96 -4.99 9.01 -7.95
C ARG A 96 -5.92 9.72 -6.98
N GLU A 97 -6.39 9.03 -5.97
CA GLU A 97 -7.34 9.56 -5.00
C GLU A 97 -6.63 10.17 -3.79
N MET A 98 -5.31 10.21 -3.80
CA MET A 98 -4.53 10.70 -2.68
C MET A 98 -3.67 11.89 -3.11
N PRO A 99 -3.66 12.98 -2.32
CA PRO A 99 -2.89 14.18 -2.63
C PRO A 99 -1.42 14.00 -2.25
N VAL A 100 -0.75 13.01 -2.85
CA VAL A 100 0.61 12.63 -2.50
C VAL A 100 1.38 12.30 -3.78
N SER A 101 2.67 12.62 -3.79
CA SER A 101 3.54 12.24 -4.91
C SER A 101 3.71 10.72 -4.95
N TYR A 102 3.43 10.12 -6.10
CA TYR A 102 3.44 8.68 -6.28
C TYR A 102 4.67 8.25 -7.08
N PHE A 103 5.34 7.21 -6.57
CA PHE A 103 6.47 6.59 -7.23
C PHE A 103 6.20 5.09 -7.35
N GLY A 104 6.03 4.60 -8.58
CA GLY A 104 5.75 3.20 -8.84
C GLY A 104 7.00 2.34 -8.74
N LEU A 105 6.85 1.15 -8.17
CA LEU A 105 7.92 0.16 -8.05
C LEU A 105 7.54 -1.05 -8.89
N TYR A 106 8.43 -1.46 -9.78
CA TYR A 106 8.24 -2.66 -10.61
C TYR A 106 8.90 -3.85 -9.93
N SER A 107 8.19 -4.96 -9.91
CA SER A 107 8.70 -6.22 -9.37
C SER A 107 9.52 -7.02 -10.40
#